data_e0483dd65b5baf475a98df7a6cad1921
#
_entry.id   e0483dd65b5baf475a98df7a6cad1921
#
_cell.length_a   1.000
_cell.length_b   1.000
_cell.length_c   1.000
_cell.angle_alpha   90.00
_cell.angle_beta   90.00
_cell.angle_gamma   90.00
#
_symmetry.space_group_name_H-M   'P 1'
#
loop_
_entity.id
_entity.type
_entity.pdbx_description
1 polymer ?
#
loop_
_entity_poly.entity_id
_entity_poly.type
_entity_poly.pdbx_seq_one_letter_code
_entity_poly.pdbx_strand_id
1 'polypeptide(L)'
;MGPEATLDCFGKIIKKTPAQEDQDHIRVVIDSNPAVPDRTAAIVGDGQSPVPVIVEGCHALEKAGADFIIIPCVSAHFFIDEIQQQANLPILSIFDAVAETIARDYPEIKTVGLLGTTGTVKGGLFQKRLAQEKIKTMVPDEAVQSAIMEAIYDIKNTAPARTGSEITAVLVAAAEGLIVNDPGNARAIIAGCTEIPLVLGQQHLSVPYFDSLTILARAAILRAGVTPVV
;
A
#
# COMPACT_ATOMS: atom_id res chain seq x y z
N MET A 1 -11.09 0.03 7.70
CA MET A 1 -9.98 0.52 6.85
C MET A 1 -10.54 1.60 5.92
N GLY A 2 -9.69 2.33 5.17
CA GLY A 2 -10.18 3.42 4.32
C GLY A 2 -11.10 2.91 3.20
N PRO A 3 -12.36 3.37 3.11
CA PRO A 3 -13.27 2.96 2.03
C PRO A 3 -12.77 3.42 0.66
N GLU A 4 -12.15 4.60 0.55
CA GLU A 4 -11.57 5.12 -0.70
C GLU A 4 -10.46 4.21 -1.23
N ALA A 5 -9.55 3.73 -0.37
CA ALA A 5 -8.51 2.78 -0.77
C ALA A 5 -9.10 1.43 -1.23
N THR A 6 -10.21 1.00 -0.65
CA THR A 6 -10.94 -0.21 -1.08
C THR A 6 -11.54 -0.02 -2.47
N LEU A 7 -12.19 1.13 -2.70
CA LEU A 7 -12.75 1.50 -4.00
C LEU A 7 -11.67 1.62 -5.07
N ASP A 8 -10.57 2.29 -4.76
CA ASP A 8 -9.42 2.45 -5.67
C ASP A 8 -8.79 1.09 -6.03
N CYS A 9 -8.64 0.20 -5.04
CA CYS A 9 -8.15 -1.16 -5.29
C CYS A 9 -9.04 -1.92 -6.26
N PHE A 10 -10.34 -1.90 -6.05
CA PHE A 10 -11.31 -2.55 -6.95
C PHE A 10 -11.27 -1.93 -8.35
N GLY A 11 -11.23 -0.60 -8.45
CA GLY A 11 -11.07 0.10 -9.72
C GLY A 11 -9.78 -0.28 -10.46
N LYS A 12 -8.67 -0.47 -9.74
CA LYS A 12 -7.40 -0.95 -10.30
C LYS A 12 -7.50 -2.39 -10.81
N ILE A 13 -8.16 -3.28 -10.07
CA ILE A 13 -8.41 -4.66 -10.52
C ILE A 13 -9.21 -4.65 -11.82
N ILE A 14 -10.30 -3.89 -11.91
CA ILE A 14 -11.10 -3.77 -13.13
C ILE A 14 -10.24 -3.27 -14.30
N LYS A 15 -9.54 -2.14 -14.11
CA LYS A 15 -8.76 -1.48 -15.17
C LYS A 15 -7.55 -2.29 -15.63
N LYS A 16 -6.99 -3.14 -14.78
CA LYS A 16 -5.80 -3.95 -15.09
C LYS A 16 -6.12 -5.38 -15.52
N THR A 17 -7.37 -5.82 -15.42
CA THR A 17 -7.83 -7.08 -15.99
C THR A 17 -8.06 -6.91 -17.50
N PRO A 18 -7.42 -7.70 -18.37
CA PRO A 18 -7.68 -7.67 -19.83
C PRO A 18 -9.05 -8.31 -20.09
N ALA A 19 -10.08 -7.49 -20.24
CA ALA A 19 -11.44 -7.90 -20.47
C ALA A 19 -11.97 -7.28 -21.77
N GLN A 20 -12.65 -8.06 -22.61
CA GLN A 20 -13.36 -7.60 -23.80
C GLN A 20 -14.87 -7.48 -23.53
N GLU A 21 -15.36 -8.25 -22.55
CA GLU A 21 -16.75 -8.25 -22.09
C GLU A 21 -16.82 -8.44 -20.56
N ASP A 22 -17.96 -8.22 -19.96
CA ASP A 22 -18.14 -8.27 -18.50
C ASP A 22 -17.74 -9.63 -17.90
N GLN A 23 -17.94 -10.71 -18.64
CA GLN A 23 -17.65 -12.09 -18.24
C GLN A 23 -16.15 -12.39 -18.13
N ASP A 24 -15.30 -11.59 -18.76
CA ASP A 24 -13.83 -11.74 -18.71
C ASP A 24 -13.24 -11.20 -17.39
N HIS A 25 -14.03 -10.41 -16.64
CA HIS A 25 -13.58 -9.84 -15.38
C HIS A 25 -13.51 -10.87 -14.25
N ILE A 26 -12.55 -10.67 -13.35
CA ILE A 26 -12.38 -11.50 -12.15
C ILE A 26 -13.54 -11.23 -11.18
N ARG A 27 -14.15 -12.29 -10.66
CA ARG A 27 -15.13 -12.17 -9.57
C ARG A 27 -14.44 -11.66 -8.31
N VAL A 28 -14.91 -10.55 -7.74
CA VAL A 28 -14.39 -9.94 -6.51
C VAL A 28 -15.49 -9.86 -5.47
N VAL A 29 -15.15 -10.27 -4.24
CA VAL A 29 -15.99 -10.06 -3.05
C VAL A 29 -15.27 -9.02 -2.17
N ILE A 30 -16.01 -8.03 -1.69
CA ILE A 30 -15.46 -6.94 -0.88
C ILE A 30 -16.13 -6.91 0.47
N ASP A 31 -15.34 -7.02 1.54
CA ASP A 31 -15.72 -6.65 2.90
C ASP A 31 -15.12 -5.27 3.23
N SER A 32 -15.93 -4.23 3.12
CA SER A 32 -15.50 -2.85 3.43
C SER A 32 -15.91 -2.47 4.85
N ASN A 33 -15.03 -2.78 5.81
CA ASN A 33 -15.27 -2.48 7.23
C ASN A 33 -14.41 -1.26 7.69
N PRO A 34 -14.98 -0.04 7.78
CA PRO A 34 -14.27 1.14 8.27
C PRO A 34 -14.07 1.13 9.80
N ALA A 35 -14.76 0.27 10.55
CA ALA A 35 -14.65 0.18 12.01
C ALA A 35 -13.40 -0.57 12.49
N VAL A 36 -12.55 -1.10 11.59
CA VAL A 36 -11.25 -1.69 11.97
C VAL A 36 -10.41 -0.65 12.73
N PRO A 37 -9.94 -0.95 13.98
CA PRO A 37 -9.15 -0.05 14.80
C PRO A 37 -7.95 0.56 14.07
N ASP A 38 -7.49 1.74 14.49
CA ASP A 38 -6.36 2.42 13.83
C ASP A 38 -5.08 1.59 13.93
N ARG A 39 -4.52 1.25 12.75
CA ARG A 39 -3.34 0.39 12.62
C ARG A 39 -2.08 1.08 13.09
N THR A 40 -1.95 2.40 12.85
CA THR A 40 -0.78 3.16 13.30
C THR A 40 -0.74 3.22 14.82
N ALA A 41 -1.85 3.55 15.48
CA ALA A 41 -1.95 3.54 16.93
C ALA A 41 -1.62 2.16 17.52
N ALA A 42 -2.14 1.08 16.92
CA ALA A 42 -1.83 -0.29 17.36
C ALA A 42 -0.34 -0.65 17.19
N ILE A 43 0.32 -0.21 16.09
CA ILE A 43 1.75 -0.48 15.84
C ILE A 43 2.64 0.27 16.83
N VAL A 44 2.30 1.51 17.18
CA VAL A 44 3.10 2.29 18.13
C VAL A 44 2.79 1.97 19.61
N GLY A 45 1.76 1.16 19.88
CA GLY A 45 1.45 0.64 21.20
C GLY A 45 0.33 1.38 21.95
N ASP A 46 -0.31 2.39 21.33
CA ASP A 46 -1.32 3.24 21.97
C ASP A 46 -2.77 2.87 21.57
N GLY A 47 -2.95 1.86 20.70
CA GLY A 47 -4.24 1.52 20.12
C GLY A 47 -4.67 0.05 20.33
N GLN A 48 -5.96 -0.21 20.10
CA GLN A 48 -6.49 -1.56 20.09
C GLN A 48 -5.97 -2.36 18.90
N SER A 49 -5.75 -3.67 19.08
CA SER A 49 -5.37 -4.57 17.99
C SER A 49 -6.45 -4.59 16.89
N PRO A 50 -6.08 -4.40 15.62
CA PRO A 50 -7.01 -4.52 14.51
C PRO A 50 -7.26 -5.98 14.11
N VAL A 51 -6.47 -6.94 14.63
CA VAL A 51 -6.45 -8.34 14.21
C VAL A 51 -7.82 -9.01 14.33
N PRO A 52 -8.54 -8.95 15.47
CA PRO A 52 -9.82 -9.65 15.60
C PRO A 52 -10.83 -9.23 14.53
N VAL A 53 -10.92 -7.92 14.26
CA VAL A 53 -11.88 -7.38 13.28
C VAL A 53 -11.48 -7.72 11.85
N ILE A 54 -10.18 -7.76 11.54
CA ILE A 54 -9.69 -8.18 10.22
C ILE A 54 -9.94 -9.68 10.00
N VAL A 55 -9.70 -10.51 11.02
CA VAL A 55 -9.94 -11.97 10.97
C VAL A 55 -11.42 -12.26 10.74
N GLU A 56 -12.33 -11.52 11.41
CA GLU A 56 -13.77 -11.63 11.16
C GLU A 56 -14.11 -11.36 9.68
N GLY A 57 -13.53 -10.31 9.08
CA GLY A 57 -13.65 -10.03 7.65
C GLY A 57 -13.09 -11.15 6.77
N CYS A 58 -11.94 -11.75 7.14
CA CYS A 58 -11.39 -12.91 6.42
C CYS A 58 -12.35 -14.09 6.40
N HIS A 59 -12.98 -14.40 7.54
CA HIS A 59 -13.98 -15.47 7.62
C HIS A 59 -15.26 -15.14 6.84
N ALA A 60 -15.66 -13.86 6.75
CA ALA A 60 -16.80 -13.46 5.93
C ALA A 60 -16.52 -13.66 4.44
N LEU A 61 -15.30 -13.31 3.97
CA LEU A 61 -14.86 -13.53 2.60
C LEU A 61 -14.74 -15.02 2.26
N GLU A 62 -14.24 -15.85 3.17
CA GLU A 62 -14.18 -17.30 3.02
C GLU A 62 -15.60 -17.88 2.82
N LYS A 63 -16.56 -17.50 3.67
CA LYS A 63 -17.96 -17.92 3.55
C LYS A 63 -18.62 -17.46 2.24
N ALA A 64 -18.17 -16.34 1.69
CA ALA A 64 -18.62 -15.83 0.39
C ALA A 64 -17.97 -16.56 -0.81
N GLY A 65 -17.05 -17.50 -0.55
CA GLY A 65 -16.40 -18.34 -1.57
C GLY A 65 -15.20 -17.70 -2.22
N ALA A 66 -14.44 -16.89 -1.49
CA ALA A 66 -13.12 -16.40 -1.94
C ALA A 66 -12.08 -17.53 -1.89
N ASP A 67 -11.08 -17.50 -2.79
CA ASP A 67 -9.96 -18.45 -2.84
C ASP A 67 -8.70 -17.90 -2.17
N PHE A 68 -8.57 -16.59 -2.10
CA PHE A 68 -7.50 -15.86 -1.43
C PHE A 68 -7.95 -14.45 -1.05
N ILE A 69 -7.16 -13.78 -0.24
CA ILE A 69 -7.47 -12.45 0.30
C ILE A 69 -6.37 -11.46 -0.06
N ILE A 70 -6.76 -10.23 -0.36
CA ILE A 70 -5.87 -9.05 -0.36
C ILE A 70 -6.38 -8.04 0.67
N ILE A 71 -5.47 -7.32 1.30
CA ILE A 71 -5.78 -6.27 2.26
C ILE A 71 -5.29 -4.93 1.71
N PRO A 72 -6.16 -4.04 1.19
CA PRO A 72 -5.76 -2.75 0.61
C PRO A 72 -5.39 -1.72 1.70
N CYS A 73 -4.46 -2.09 2.57
CA CYS A 73 -3.95 -1.26 3.66
C CYS A 73 -2.55 -1.73 4.05
N VAL A 74 -1.53 -0.92 3.77
CA VAL A 74 -0.14 -1.27 4.06
C VAL A 74 0.08 -1.51 5.56
N SER A 75 -0.37 -0.60 6.43
CA SER A 75 -0.16 -0.72 7.88
C SER A 75 -0.84 -1.97 8.48
N ALA A 76 -1.92 -2.48 7.86
CA ALA A 76 -2.56 -3.72 8.33
C ALA A 76 -1.66 -4.95 8.16
N HIS A 77 -0.76 -4.93 7.17
CA HIS A 77 0.18 -6.02 6.93
C HIS A 77 1.26 -6.14 8.02
N PHE A 78 1.38 -5.17 8.93
CA PHE A 78 2.19 -5.35 10.14
C PHE A 78 1.73 -6.54 10.98
N PHE A 79 0.44 -6.83 10.92
CA PHE A 79 -0.21 -7.91 11.66
C PHE A 79 -0.46 -9.14 10.78
N ILE A 80 0.14 -9.23 9.59
CA ILE A 80 -0.22 -10.26 8.60
C ILE A 80 0.01 -11.69 9.12
N ASP A 81 1.10 -11.92 9.84
CA ASP A 81 1.41 -13.25 10.39
C ASP A 81 0.37 -13.69 11.43
N GLU A 82 -0.06 -12.75 12.30
CA GLU A 82 -1.07 -13.01 13.31
C GLU A 82 -2.47 -13.22 12.69
N ILE A 83 -2.80 -12.45 11.63
CA ILE A 83 -4.04 -12.61 10.87
C ILE A 83 -4.02 -13.95 10.12
N GLN A 84 -2.91 -14.29 9.45
CA GLN A 84 -2.80 -15.53 8.67
C GLN A 84 -2.88 -16.80 9.54
N GLN A 85 -2.42 -16.74 10.80
CA GLN A 85 -2.58 -17.86 11.74
C GLN A 85 -4.05 -18.17 12.05
N GLN A 86 -4.95 -17.22 11.87
CA GLN A 86 -6.38 -17.32 12.18
C GLN A 86 -7.27 -17.35 10.94
N ALA A 87 -6.75 -16.92 9.79
CA ALA A 87 -7.45 -16.97 8.50
C ALA A 87 -7.13 -18.29 7.78
N ASN A 88 -8.15 -18.97 7.24
CA ASN A 88 -7.98 -20.22 6.49
C ASN A 88 -7.50 -19.97 5.05
N LEU A 89 -7.82 -18.82 4.48
CA LEU A 89 -7.42 -18.46 3.12
C LEU A 89 -6.04 -17.78 3.10
N PRO A 90 -5.23 -18.01 2.05
CA PRO A 90 -3.96 -17.32 1.90
C PRO A 90 -4.17 -15.81 1.69
N ILE A 91 -3.36 -15.00 2.36
CA ILE A 91 -3.35 -13.55 2.25
C ILE A 91 -2.14 -13.13 1.43
N LEU A 92 -2.33 -12.38 0.34
CA LEU A 92 -1.21 -11.85 -0.44
C LEU A 92 -0.56 -10.69 0.29
N SER A 93 0.76 -10.79 0.48
CA SER A 93 1.56 -9.75 1.12
C SER A 93 1.85 -8.59 0.15
N ILE A 94 1.47 -7.38 0.54
CA ILE A 94 1.80 -6.17 -0.23
C ILE A 94 3.31 -5.90 -0.24
N PHE A 95 4.03 -6.28 0.83
CA PHE A 95 5.48 -6.13 0.93
C PHE A 95 6.19 -7.06 -0.05
N ASP A 96 5.75 -8.32 -0.15
CA ASP A 96 6.30 -9.27 -1.11
C ASP A 96 6.03 -8.82 -2.54
N ALA A 97 4.79 -8.47 -2.85
CA ALA A 97 4.41 -8.01 -4.17
C ALA A 97 5.26 -6.82 -4.64
N VAL A 98 5.48 -5.83 -3.76
CA VAL A 98 6.30 -4.65 -4.09
C VAL A 98 7.77 -5.00 -4.25
N ALA A 99 8.36 -5.76 -3.31
CA ALA A 99 9.76 -6.11 -3.35
C ALA A 99 10.12 -6.97 -4.57
N GLU A 100 9.30 -7.98 -4.87
CA GLU A 100 9.47 -8.86 -6.03
C GLU A 100 9.30 -8.10 -7.35
N THR A 101 8.33 -7.17 -7.42
CA THR A 101 8.15 -6.32 -8.61
C THR A 101 9.37 -5.47 -8.86
N ILE A 102 9.91 -4.79 -7.84
CA ILE A 102 11.09 -3.95 -8.00
C ILE A 102 12.32 -4.79 -8.37
N ALA A 103 12.54 -5.91 -7.69
CA ALA A 103 13.70 -6.77 -7.94
C ALA A 103 13.69 -7.38 -9.34
N ARG A 104 12.51 -7.76 -9.85
CA ARG A 104 12.34 -8.39 -11.17
C ARG A 104 12.38 -7.38 -12.30
N ASP A 105 11.62 -6.29 -12.19
CA ASP A 105 11.33 -5.38 -13.31
C ASP A 105 12.29 -4.17 -13.34
N TYR A 106 12.98 -3.87 -12.22
CA TYR A 106 13.87 -2.73 -12.04
C TYR A 106 15.15 -3.14 -11.31
N PRO A 107 15.90 -4.12 -11.82
CA PRO A 107 17.07 -4.70 -11.11
C PRO A 107 18.21 -3.70 -10.85
N GLU A 108 18.22 -2.58 -11.57
CA GLU A 108 19.17 -1.48 -11.38
C GLU A 108 18.86 -0.61 -10.15
N ILE A 109 17.62 -0.62 -9.65
CA ILE A 109 17.22 0.18 -8.48
C ILE A 109 17.72 -0.51 -7.22
N LYS A 110 18.65 0.14 -6.51
CA LYS A 110 19.26 -0.36 -5.26
C LYS A 110 18.89 0.49 -4.04
N THR A 111 18.25 1.63 -4.26
CA THR A 111 17.81 2.51 -3.17
C THR A 111 16.45 3.10 -3.52
N VAL A 112 15.49 2.99 -2.61
CA VAL A 112 14.13 3.52 -2.75
C VAL A 112 13.79 4.44 -1.58
N GLY A 113 13.00 5.48 -1.84
CA GLY A 113 12.36 6.29 -0.82
C GLY A 113 10.99 5.72 -0.46
N LEU A 114 10.66 5.71 0.82
CA LEU A 114 9.38 5.24 1.32
C LEU A 114 8.56 6.41 1.89
N LEU A 115 7.43 6.69 1.28
CA LEU A 115 6.40 7.58 1.83
C LEU A 115 5.26 6.74 2.41
N GLY A 116 4.95 6.92 3.68
CA GLY A 116 3.91 6.12 4.32
C GLY A 116 3.49 6.65 5.68
N THR A 117 2.59 5.95 6.34
CA THR A 117 2.21 6.31 7.71
C THR A 117 3.39 6.11 8.68
N THR A 118 3.35 6.81 9.80
CA THR A 118 4.34 6.60 10.87
C THR A 118 4.40 5.14 11.31
N GLY A 119 3.24 4.45 11.35
CA GLY A 119 3.19 3.01 11.62
C GLY A 119 3.91 2.17 10.56
N THR A 120 3.76 2.49 9.28
CA THR A 120 4.49 1.80 8.19
C THR A 120 6.01 1.98 8.31
N VAL A 121 6.46 3.22 8.57
CA VAL A 121 7.89 3.56 8.68
C VAL A 121 8.52 2.92 9.93
N LYS A 122 7.88 3.10 11.11
CA LYS A 122 8.37 2.53 12.38
C LYS A 122 8.28 1.02 12.44
N GLY A 123 7.27 0.42 11.80
CA GLY A 123 7.11 -1.03 11.73
C GLY A 123 8.22 -1.75 10.95
N GLY A 124 8.90 -1.05 10.03
CA GLY A 124 10.12 -1.53 9.37
C GLY A 124 9.95 -2.71 8.40
N LEU A 125 8.72 -3.12 8.07
CA LEU A 125 8.49 -4.32 7.26
C LEU A 125 8.89 -4.13 5.80
N PHE A 126 8.65 -2.95 5.21
CA PHE A 126 9.18 -2.63 3.88
C PHE A 126 10.71 -2.69 3.87
N GLN A 127 11.35 -2.06 4.86
CA GLN A 127 12.80 -2.03 4.98
C GLN A 127 13.37 -3.45 5.08
N LYS A 128 12.76 -4.28 5.95
CA LYS A 128 13.16 -5.68 6.14
C LYS A 128 12.98 -6.50 4.86
N ARG A 129 11.85 -6.38 4.18
CA ARG A 129 11.56 -7.18 2.99
C ARG A 129 12.42 -6.75 1.79
N LEU A 130 12.58 -5.46 1.56
CA LEU A 130 13.41 -4.91 0.49
C LEU A 130 14.91 -5.23 0.70
N ALA A 131 15.37 -5.27 1.95
CA ALA A 131 16.76 -5.66 2.26
C ALA A 131 17.08 -7.11 1.84
N GLN A 132 16.10 -8.02 1.82
CA GLN A 132 16.28 -9.37 1.29
C GLN A 132 16.60 -9.37 -0.20
N GLU A 133 16.08 -8.39 -0.95
CA GLU A 133 16.38 -8.14 -2.37
C GLU A 133 17.60 -7.22 -2.57
N LYS A 134 18.35 -6.90 -1.49
CA LYS A 134 19.49 -5.97 -1.51
C LYS A 134 19.11 -4.54 -1.93
N ILE A 135 17.89 -4.12 -1.64
CA ILE A 135 17.37 -2.78 -1.89
C ILE A 135 17.35 -2.02 -0.57
N LYS A 136 18.06 -0.89 -0.52
CA LYS A 136 18.08 0.02 0.63
C LYS A 136 16.82 0.88 0.63
N THR A 137 16.20 1.05 1.78
CA THR A 137 15.05 1.94 1.95
C THR A 137 15.47 3.19 2.70
N MET A 138 15.17 4.34 2.13
CA MET A 138 15.30 5.64 2.78
C MET A 138 13.93 6.09 3.29
N VAL A 139 13.92 6.73 4.45
CA VAL A 139 12.72 7.28 5.06
C VAL A 139 12.94 8.75 5.39
N PRO A 140 11.89 9.59 5.40
CA PRO A 140 11.98 10.98 5.80
C PRO A 140 12.47 11.13 7.25
N ASP A 141 13.00 12.30 7.57
CA ASP A 141 13.22 12.68 8.96
C ASP A 141 11.89 12.87 9.72
N GLU A 142 11.97 13.06 11.03
CA GLU A 142 10.80 13.10 11.90
C GLU A 142 9.85 14.26 11.56
N ALA A 143 10.38 15.43 11.19
CA ALA A 143 9.57 16.61 10.87
C ALA A 143 8.80 16.39 9.54
N VAL A 144 9.50 15.90 8.51
CA VAL A 144 8.88 15.56 7.22
C VAL A 144 7.89 14.41 7.37
N GLN A 145 8.22 13.38 8.19
CA GLN A 145 7.32 12.26 8.47
C GLN A 145 6.02 12.72 9.16
N SER A 146 6.10 13.70 10.06
CA SER A 146 4.90 14.29 10.68
C SER A 146 4.01 14.98 9.65
N ALA A 147 4.60 15.76 8.73
CA ALA A 147 3.85 16.41 7.66
C ALA A 147 3.20 15.40 6.70
N ILE A 148 3.88 14.30 6.38
CA ILE A 148 3.30 13.20 5.58
C ILE A 148 2.12 12.56 6.31
N MET A 149 2.24 12.33 7.61
CA MET A 149 1.16 11.72 8.40
C MET A 149 -0.09 12.60 8.43
N GLU A 150 0.08 13.92 8.61
CA GLU A 150 -1.01 14.89 8.53
C GLU A 150 -1.65 14.90 7.13
N ALA A 151 -0.84 14.87 6.06
CA ALA A 151 -1.33 14.79 4.68
C ALA A 151 -2.16 13.53 4.45
N ILE A 152 -1.73 12.38 4.98
CA ILE A 152 -2.49 11.12 4.89
C ILE A 152 -3.83 11.22 5.65
N TYR A 153 -3.86 11.87 6.79
CA TYR A 153 -5.12 12.08 7.52
C TYR A 153 -6.06 13.04 6.77
N ASP A 154 -5.53 14.09 6.14
CA ASP A 154 -6.33 14.97 5.30
C ASP A 154 -6.95 14.22 4.11
N ILE A 155 -6.21 13.31 3.46
CA ILE A 155 -6.77 12.47 2.36
C ILE A 155 -7.93 11.61 2.87
N LYS A 156 -7.86 11.12 4.10
CA LYS A 156 -8.91 10.28 4.71
C LYS A 156 -10.12 11.06 5.20
N ASN A 157 -10.00 12.37 5.32
CA ASN A 157 -11.03 13.22 5.88
C ASN A 157 -11.97 13.73 4.78
N THR A 158 -13.26 13.65 5.00
CA THR A 158 -14.27 14.24 4.09
C THR A 158 -14.32 15.77 4.13
N ALA A 159 -13.72 16.38 5.16
CA ALA A 159 -13.56 17.83 5.30
C ALA A 159 -12.10 18.15 5.68
N PRO A 160 -11.15 17.96 4.75
CA PRO A 160 -9.73 18.12 5.03
C PRO A 160 -9.38 19.60 5.31
N ALA A 161 -8.34 19.79 6.12
CA ALA A 161 -7.80 21.13 6.40
C ALA A 161 -7.08 21.73 5.20
N ARG A 162 -6.54 20.86 4.31
CA ARG A 162 -5.78 21.24 3.10
C ARG A 162 -6.54 20.84 1.84
N THR A 163 -6.34 21.60 0.77
CA THR A 163 -6.79 21.24 -0.57
C THR A 163 -5.98 20.06 -1.13
N GLY A 164 -6.51 19.35 -2.12
CA GLY A 164 -5.78 18.26 -2.77
C GLY A 164 -4.43 18.71 -3.36
N SER A 165 -4.32 19.92 -3.90
CA SER A 165 -3.07 20.47 -4.42
C SER A 165 -2.04 20.76 -3.32
N GLU A 166 -2.46 21.24 -2.15
CA GLU A 166 -1.58 21.45 -0.99
C GLU A 166 -1.08 20.12 -0.44
N ILE A 167 -1.95 19.12 -0.35
CA ILE A 167 -1.56 17.76 0.07
C ILE A 167 -0.53 17.17 -0.91
N THR A 168 -0.79 17.30 -2.22
CA THR A 168 0.15 16.85 -3.25
C THR A 168 1.50 17.55 -3.11
N ALA A 169 1.53 18.86 -2.90
CA ALA A 169 2.77 19.62 -2.74
C ALA A 169 3.61 19.14 -1.54
N VAL A 170 2.98 18.83 -0.41
CA VAL A 170 3.65 18.25 0.77
C VAL A 170 4.30 16.90 0.43
N LEU A 171 3.57 16.01 -0.26
CA LEU A 171 4.08 14.68 -0.61
C LEU A 171 5.18 14.74 -1.67
N VAL A 172 5.08 15.66 -2.65
CA VAL A 172 6.13 15.91 -3.66
C VAL A 172 7.40 16.41 -2.97
N ALA A 173 7.31 17.43 -2.10
CA ALA A 173 8.47 17.96 -1.38
C ALA A 173 9.15 16.87 -0.52
N ALA A 174 8.37 16.02 0.13
CA ALA A 174 8.91 14.89 0.90
C ALA A 174 9.63 13.86 0.01
N ALA A 175 9.06 13.56 -1.17
CA ALA A 175 9.69 12.66 -2.14
C ALA A 175 10.99 13.25 -2.69
N GLU A 176 10.98 14.53 -3.09
CA GLU A 176 12.16 15.24 -3.61
C GLU A 176 13.28 15.28 -2.57
N GLY A 177 12.97 15.48 -1.29
CA GLY A 177 13.96 15.40 -0.20
C GLY A 177 14.68 14.05 -0.13
N LEU A 178 14.03 12.95 -0.52
CA LEU A 178 14.64 11.62 -0.59
C LEU A 178 15.41 11.37 -1.92
N ILE A 179 15.09 12.14 -2.98
CA ILE A 179 15.66 11.99 -4.33
C ILE A 179 16.89 12.86 -4.54
N VAL A 180 17.12 13.89 -3.69
CA VAL A 180 18.18 14.90 -3.89
C VAL A 180 19.56 14.27 -4.10
N ASN A 181 20.29 14.83 -5.02
CA ASN A 181 21.47 14.47 -5.79
C ASN A 181 22.77 14.06 -5.03
N ASP A 182 22.72 13.10 -4.14
CA ASP A 182 23.90 12.49 -3.52
C ASP A 182 24.00 11.00 -3.93
N PRO A 183 25.17 10.39 -4.13
CA PRO A 183 25.35 9.00 -4.58
C PRO A 183 24.67 7.91 -3.75
N GLY A 184 23.98 8.26 -2.66
CA GLY A 184 23.22 7.35 -1.80
C GLY A 184 21.70 7.51 -1.83
N ASN A 185 21.16 8.42 -2.64
CA ASN A 185 19.76 8.83 -2.60
C ASN A 185 18.79 7.89 -3.31
N ALA A 186 17.48 8.08 -3.04
CA ALA A 186 16.43 7.26 -3.61
C ALA A 186 16.39 7.38 -5.14
N ARG A 187 16.35 6.24 -5.82
CA ARG A 187 16.22 6.12 -7.27
C ARG A 187 14.79 5.81 -7.70
N ALA A 188 13.92 5.64 -6.74
CA ALA A 188 12.48 5.46 -6.91
C ALA A 188 11.76 5.80 -5.61
N ILE A 189 10.46 6.05 -5.69
CA ILE A 189 9.60 6.31 -4.52
C ILE A 189 8.54 5.22 -4.43
N ILE A 190 8.35 4.68 -3.22
CA ILE A 190 7.26 3.75 -2.89
C ILE A 190 6.16 4.52 -2.15
N ALA A 191 4.94 4.46 -2.65
CA ALA A 191 3.74 4.83 -1.89
C ALA A 191 3.41 3.72 -0.89
N GLY A 192 3.95 3.85 0.32
CA GLY A 192 3.76 2.92 1.43
C GLY A 192 2.50 3.21 2.26
N CYS A 193 1.54 3.92 1.70
CA CYS A 193 0.18 4.09 2.21
C CYS A 193 -0.77 4.13 1.02
N THR A 194 -1.86 3.38 1.11
CA THR A 194 -2.81 3.18 0.00
C THR A 194 -3.67 4.42 -0.31
N GLU A 195 -3.62 5.43 0.52
CA GLU A 195 -4.25 6.74 0.27
C GLU A 195 -3.36 7.69 -0.54
N ILE A 196 -2.02 7.56 -0.46
CA ILE A 196 -1.08 8.45 -1.18
C ILE A 196 -1.35 8.46 -2.70
N PRO A 197 -1.60 7.33 -3.38
CA PRO A 197 -1.87 7.30 -4.82
C PRO A 197 -3.13 8.05 -5.26
N LEU A 198 -4.02 8.40 -4.34
CA LEU A 198 -5.21 9.22 -4.67
C LEU A 198 -4.84 10.66 -5.07
N VAL A 199 -3.66 11.14 -4.64
CA VAL A 199 -3.23 12.53 -4.89
C VAL A 199 -1.81 12.63 -5.48
N LEU A 200 -0.94 11.61 -5.30
CA LEU A 200 0.42 11.57 -5.82
C LEU A 200 0.52 10.47 -6.89
N GLY A 201 1.03 10.80 -8.06
CA GLY A 201 1.25 9.85 -9.15
C GLY A 201 2.59 10.07 -9.85
N GLN A 202 2.92 9.20 -10.82
CA GLN A 202 4.18 9.26 -11.58
C GLN A 202 4.43 10.62 -12.23
N GLN A 203 3.39 11.34 -12.65
CA GLN A 203 3.49 12.66 -13.28
C GLN A 203 4.09 13.74 -12.37
N HIS A 204 4.15 13.52 -11.08
CA HIS A 204 4.68 14.46 -10.09
C HIS A 204 6.16 14.22 -9.75
N LEU A 205 6.75 13.12 -10.21
CA LEU A 205 8.07 12.67 -9.78
C LEU A 205 8.99 12.40 -10.98
N SER A 206 10.28 12.74 -10.82
CA SER A 206 11.32 12.53 -11.83
C SER A 206 11.93 11.11 -11.83
N VAL A 207 11.60 10.31 -10.83
CA VAL A 207 12.04 8.91 -10.67
C VAL A 207 10.85 7.97 -10.72
N PRO A 208 11.05 6.66 -10.95
CA PRO A 208 9.97 5.67 -10.90
C PRO A 208 9.16 5.75 -9.60
N TYR A 209 7.84 5.67 -9.73
CA TYR A 209 6.88 5.67 -8.64
C TYR A 209 6.19 4.32 -8.51
N PHE A 210 6.33 3.69 -7.36
CA PHE A 210 5.73 2.40 -7.05
C PHE A 210 4.49 2.60 -6.17
N ASP A 211 3.32 2.59 -6.82
CA ASP A 211 2.04 2.52 -6.13
C ASP A 211 1.83 1.10 -5.60
N SER A 212 2.00 0.92 -4.30
CA SER A 212 1.87 -0.38 -3.65
C SER A 212 0.50 -1.01 -3.84
N LEU A 213 -0.56 -0.21 -3.96
CA LEU A 213 -1.92 -0.71 -4.18
C LEU A 213 -2.12 -1.21 -5.62
N THR A 214 -1.58 -0.50 -6.62
CA THR A 214 -1.57 -0.98 -8.02
C THR A 214 -0.79 -2.29 -8.13
N ILE A 215 0.35 -2.40 -7.45
CA ILE A 215 1.16 -3.62 -7.45
C ILE A 215 0.40 -4.78 -6.79
N LEU A 216 -0.26 -4.55 -5.66
CA LEU A 216 -1.10 -5.55 -4.99
C LEU A 216 -2.26 -6.00 -5.88
N ALA A 217 -2.94 -5.07 -6.57
CA ALA A 217 -4.01 -5.40 -7.51
C ALA A 217 -3.51 -6.27 -8.66
N ARG A 218 -2.34 -5.95 -9.23
CA ARG A 218 -1.70 -6.78 -10.28
C ARG A 218 -1.32 -8.17 -9.77
N ALA A 219 -0.80 -8.27 -8.55
CA ALA A 219 -0.49 -9.55 -7.92
C ALA A 219 -1.77 -10.39 -7.70
N ALA A 220 -2.88 -9.76 -7.32
CA ALA A 220 -4.17 -10.43 -7.19
C ALA A 220 -4.69 -10.97 -8.54
N ILE A 221 -4.58 -10.17 -9.62
CA ILE A 221 -4.96 -10.58 -10.97
C ILE A 221 -4.13 -11.79 -11.44
N LEU A 222 -2.81 -11.74 -11.23
CA LEU A 222 -1.91 -12.86 -11.53
C LEU A 222 -2.28 -14.11 -10.72
N ARG A 223 -2.58 -13.95 -9.44
CA ARG A 223 -3.00 -15.06 -8.57
C ARG A 223 -4.31 -15.69 -9.01
N ALA A 224 -5.22 -14.91 -9.59
CA ALA A 224 -6.45 -15.38 -10.20
C ALA A 224 -6.26 -16.06 -11.57
N GLY A 225 -5.02 -16.20 -12.04
CA GLY A 225 -4.69 -16.89 -13.31
C GLY A 225 -4.79 -16.01 -14.55
N VAL A 226 -4.89 -14.69 -14.39
CA VAL A 226 -4.99 -13.72 -15.48
C VAL A 226 -3.71 -12.86 -15.55
N THR A 227 -3.20 -12.59 -16.75
CA THR A 227 -2.05 -11.69 -16.92
C THR A 227 -2.54 -10.24 -16.99
N PRO A 228 -2.20 -9.37 -16.02
CA PRO A 228 -2.70 -8.00 -16.00
C PRO A 228 -2.12 -7.15 -17.15
N VAL A 229 -2.91 -6.20 -17.65
CA VAL A 229 -2.41 -5.20 -18.60
C VAL A 229 -1.44 -4.22 -17.91
N VAL A 230 -0.54 -3.64 -18.70
CA VAL A 230 0.52 -2.72 -18.21
C VAL A 230 -0.06 -1.45 -17.60
#